data_bb396563dd0c2b9a0de9216d97aae59b
#
_entry.id   bb396563dd0c2b9a0de9216d97aae59b
#
_cell.length_a   1.000
_cell.length_b   1.000
_cell.length_c   1.000
_cell.angle_alpha   90.00
_cell.angle_beta   90.00
_cell.angle_gamma   90.00
#
_symmetry.space_group_name_H-M   'P 1'
#
loop_
_entity.id
_entity.type
_entity.pdbx_description
1 polymer ?
#
loop_
_entity_poly.entity_id
_entity_poly.type
_entity_poly.pdbx_seq_one_letter_code
_entity_poly.pdbx_strand_id
1 'polypeptide(L)'
;MSQLPDREAMPYRDCVGVAVFNAMGNVFVGHRKSEGDPDQSAAKGFAWQMPQGGIDQGEDPLRAALRELQEETNITSVSLIAEAPEWIYYDLPDDLLGIGFKGKYRGQRQRWFAFAFTGEDSEIDVEAPGGGKFKPEFNAWRWERLSKTPSLIVPFKRDAYEKVVEAFSDIPQRFTHV
;
A
#
# COMPACT_ATOMS: atom_id res chain seq x y z
N MET A 1 -6.45 19.41 -28.82
CA MET A 1 -6.46 19.27 -27.35
C MET A 1 -7.27 18.04 -27.00
N SER A 2 -6.65 17.06 -26.41
CA SER A 2 -7.39 15.92 -25.88
C SER A 2 -8.17 16.40 -24.63
N GLN A 3 -9.46 16.18 -24.67
CA GLN A 3 -10.33 16.48 -23.54
C GLN A 3 -10.04 15.46 -22.42
N LEU A 4 -9.92 15.94 -21.17
CA LEU A 4 -9.75 15.03 -20.03
C LEU A 4 -10.96 14.08 -19.94
N PRO A 5 -10.74 12.83 -19.56
CA PRO A 5 -11.84 11.90 -19.32
C PRO A 5 -12.80 12.47 -18.25
N ASP A 6 -14.09 12.13 -18.39
CA ASP A 6 -15.08 12.49 -17.36
C ASP A 6 -14.86 11.62 -16.12
N ARG A 7 -14.26 12.21 -15.10
CA ARG A 7 -13.95 11.55 -13.83
C ARG A 7 -15.17 10.86 -13.22
N GLU A 8 -16.32 11.54 -13.22
CA GLU A 8 -17.53 11.02 -12.60
C GLU A 8 -18.08 9.78 -13.30
N ALA A 9 -17.75 9.60 -14.58
CA ALA A 9 -18.13 8.42 -15.34
C ALA A 9 -17.17 7.23 -15.16
N MET A 10 -16.05 7.42 -14.49
CA MET A 10 -15.01 6.40 -14.31
C MET A 10 -15.17 5.65 -12.99
N PRO A 11 -14.98 4.31 -12.96
CA PRO A 11 -15.01 3.55 -11.72
C PRO A 11 -13.72 3.69 -10.92
N TYR A 12 -13.79 3.36 -9.63
CA TYR A 12 -12.62 3.09 -8.81
C TYR A 12 -12.15 1.65 -9.00
N ARG A 13 -10.83 1.44 -8.93
CA ARG A 13 -10.25 0.10 -8.90
C ARG A 13 -10.32 -0.44 -7.47
N ASP A 14 -10.81 -1.67 -7.32
CA ASP A 14 -10.88 -2.34 -6.02
C ASP A 14 -9.50 -2.88 -5.63
N CYS A 15 -8.99 -2.41 -4.50
CA CYS A 15 -7.65 -2.73 -4.02
C CYS A 15 -7.64 -3.04 -2.52
N VAL A 16 -6.51 -3.55 -2.08
CA VAL A 16 -6.19 -3.75 -0.66
C VAL A 16 -4.94 -2.97 -0.29
N GLY A 17 -4.85 -2.58 0.96
CA GLY A 17 -3.64 -2.04 1.57
C GLY A 17 -3.32 -2.81 2.83
N VAL A 18 -2.04 -2.89 3.17
CA VAL A 18 -1.56 -3.73 4.26
C VAL A 18 -0.64 -2.95 5.18
N ALA A 19 -1.02 -2.86 6.46
CA ALA A 19 -0.19 -2.32 7.52
C ALA A 19 0.35 -3.49 8.36
N VAL A 20 1.61 -3.85 8.16
CA VAL A 20 2.28 -4.92 8.91
C VAL A 20 3.09 -4.28 10.03
N PHE A 21 2.74 -4.62 11.27
CA PHE A 21 3.38 -4.08 12.47
C PHE A 21 4.40 -5.06 13.02
N ASN A 22 5.62 -4.57 13.30
CA ASN A 22 6.64 -5.35 13.99
C ASN A 22 6.44 -5.29 15.51
N ALA A 23 7.33 -5.96 16.26
CA ALA A 23 7.26 -6.02 17.72
C ALA A 23 7.41 -4.65 18.41
N MET A 24 7.94 -3.65 17.71
CA MET A 24 8.08 -2.28 18.21
C MET A 24 6.89 -1.39 17.87
N GLY A 25 5.87 -1.95 17.17
CA GLY A 25 4.71 -1.18 16.75
C GLY A 25 4.93 -0.29 15.54
N ASN A 26 6.00 -0.50 14.79
CA ASN A 26 6.27 0.19 13.54
C ASN A 26 5.76 -0.62 12.36
N VAL A 27 5.47 0.07 11.25
CA VAL A 27 4.93 -0.57 10.04
C VAL A 27 5.99 -0.74 8.97
N PHE A 28 5.80 -1.79 8.16
CA PHE A 28 6.61 -2.00 6.95
C PHE A 28 6.31 -0.92 5.93
N VAL A 29 7.36 -0.31 5.39
CA VAL A 29 7.27 0.54 4.20
C VAL A 29 8.34 0.10 3.20
N GLY A 30 7.94 0.03 1.93
CA GLY A 30 8.82 -0.27 0.82
C GLY A 30 9.13 0.98 0.01
N HIS A 31 10.34 1.07 -0.52
CA HIS A 31 10.76 2.16 -1.41
C HIS A 31 10.45 1.75 -2.84
N ARG A 32 9.52 2.45 -3.49
CA ARG A 32 9.14 2.16 -4.87
C ARG A 32 10.30 2.46 -5.82
N LYS A 33 10.39 1.65 -6.87
CA LYS A 33 11.33 1.92 -7.96
C LYS A 33 10.89 3.17 -8.71
N SER A 34 11.83 4.02 -9.08
CA SER A 34 11.58 5.20 -9.89
C SER A 34 11.33 4.87 -11.35
N GLU A 35 11.85 3.72 -11.81
CA GLU A 35 11.67 3.24 -13.17
C GLU A 35 10.18 2.91 -13.42
N GLY A 36 9.60 3.51 -14.46
CA GLY A 36 8.20 3.32 -14.79
C GLY A 36 7.22 4.09 -13.91
N ASP A 37 7.70 4.97 -13.04
CA ASP A 37 6.87 5.80 -12.19
C ASP A 37 6.30 6.98 -13.00
N PRO A 38 4.98 6.97 -13.33
CA PRO A 38 4.43 7.95 -14.27
C PRO A 38 4.43 9.39 -13.75
N ASP A 39 4.43 9.58 -12.44
CA ASP A 39 4.42 10.92 -11.84
C ASP A 39 5.79 11.34 -11.29
N GLN A 40 6.80 10.48 -11.41
CA GLN A 40 8.15 10.70 -10.90
C GLN A 40 8.20 11.02 -9.40
N SER A 41 7.18 10.61 -8.65
CA SER A 41 7.09 10.90 -7.21
C SER A 41 8.22 10.23 -6.43
N ALA A 42 8.67 9.05 -6.86
CA ALA A 42 9.79 8.36 -6.23
C ALA A 42 11.08 9.17 -6.35
N ALA A 43 11.34 9.76 -7.52
CA ALA A 43 12.50 10.62 -7.73
C ALA A 43 12.43 11.91 -6.92
N LYS A 44 11.22 12.35 -6.54
CA LYS A 44 10.99 13.56 -5.73
C LYS A 44 11.01 13.28 -4.22
N GLY A 45 11.32 12.05 -3.80
CA GLY A 45 11.40 11.68 -2.39
C GLY A 45 10.11 11.15 -1.77
N PHE A 46 9.05 10.92 -2.56
CA PHE A 46 7.77 10.38 -2.10
C PHE A 46 7.62 8.93 -2.54
N ALA A 47 8.61 8.11 -2.22
CA ALA A 47 8.70 6.74 -2.72
C ALA A 47 8.29 5.69 -1.69
N TRP A 48 8.22 6.04 -0.41
CA TRP A 48 7.95 5.08 0.65
C TRP A 48 6.46 4.85 0.81
N GLN A 49 6.05 3.58 0.74
CA GLN A 49 4.63 3.21 0.88
C GLN A 49 4.47 1.86 1.57
N MET A 50 3.30 1.67 2.15
CA MET A 50 2.88 0.36 2.63
C MET A 50 2.46 -0.52 1.45
N PRO A 51 2.55 -1.86 1.57
CA PRO A 51 2.14 -2.76 0.49
C PRO A 51 0.69 -2.56 0.09
N GLN A 52 0.41 -2.65 -1.20
CA GLN A 52 -0.93 -2.52 -1.76
C GLN A 52 -1.04 -3.24 -3.09
N GLY A 53 -2.24 -3.55 -3.50
CA GLY A 53 -2.47 -4.13 -4.81
C GLY A 53 -3.94 -4.37 -5.11
N GLY A 54 -4.23 -4.83 -6.33
CA GLY A 54 -5.60 -5.06 -6.79
C GLY A 54 -6.23 -6.32 -6.22
N ILE A 55 -7.53 -6.28 -6.05
CA ILE A 55 -8.34 -7.46 -5.73
C ILE A 55 -8.73 -8.09 -7.07
N ASP A 56 -8.42 -9.37 -7.24
CA ASP A 56 -8.84 -10.10 -8.45
C ASP A 56 -10.34 -10.38 -8.41
N GLN A 57 -10.94 -10.56 -9.58
CA GLN A 57 -12.36 -10.84 -9.68
C GLN A 57 -12.73 -12.08 -8.87
N GLY A 58 -13.69 -11.93 -7.93
CA GLY A 58 -14.15 -13.01 -7.08
C GLY A 58 -13.21 -13.34 -5.91
N GLU A 59 -12.10 -12.61 -5.76
CA GLU A 59 -11.15 -12.83 -4.67
C GLU A 59 -11.64 -12.15 -3.38
N ASP A 60 -11.52 -12.86 -2.26
CA ASP A 60 -11.78 -12.29 -0.94
C ASP A 60 -10.73 -11.21 -0.61
N PRO A 61 -11.13 -10.02 -0.10
CA PRO A 61 -10.17 -8.95 0.20
C PRO A 61 -9.04 -9.36 1.15
N LEU A 62 -9.32 -10.15 2.18
CA LEU A 62 -8.26 -10.60 3.10
C LEU A 62 -7.24 -11.48 2.38
N ARG A 63 -7.70 -12.38 1.51
CA ARG A 63 -6.80 -13.21 0.70
C ARG A 63 -5.98 -12.37 -0.27
N ALA A 64 -6.59 -11.36 -0.87
CA ALA A 64 -5.88 -10.41 -1.73
C ALA A 64 -4.77 -9.69 -0.95
N ALA A 65 -5.06 -9.26 0.29
CA ALA A 65 -4.08 -8.61 1.15
C ALA A 65 -2.89 -9.52 1.44
N LEU A 66 -3.13 -10.78 1.79
CA LEU A 66 -2.07 -11.76 2.07
C LEU A 66 -1.26 -12.08 0.82
N ARG A 67 -1.93 -12.19 -0.33
CA ARG A 67 -1.28 -12.45 -1.62
C ARG A 67 -0.37 -11.29 -2.03
N GLU A 68 -0.89 -10.07 -2.00
CA GLU A 68 -0.11 -8.88 -2.37
C GLU A 68 1.07 -8.66 -1.42
N LEU A 69 0.88 -8.91 -0.13
CA LEU A 69 1.96 -8.81 0.85
C LEU A 69 3.10 -9.77 0.49
N GLN A 70 2.80 -11.01 0.17
CA GLN A 70 3.80 -11.99 -0.22
C GLN A 70 4.46 -11.64 -1.55
N GLU A 71 3.68 -11.23 -2.54
CA GLU A 71 4.20 -10.86 -3.87
C GLU A 71 5.16 -9.68 -3.82
N GLU A 72 4.92 -8.71 -2.93
CA GLU A 72 5.76 -7.52 -2.84
C GLU A 72 6.91 -7.63 -1.85
N THR A 73 6.76 -8.43 -0.79
CA THR A 73 7.69 -8.42 0.35
C THR A 73 8.22 -9.78 0.76
N ASN A 74 7.70 -10.86 0.23
CA ASN A 74 7.98 -12.24 0.66
C ASN A 74 7.42 -12.58 2.06
N ILE A 75 6.72 -11.67 2.72
CA ILE A 75 6.18 -11.90 4.07
C ILE A 75 4.96 -12.81 4.02
N THR A 76 5.00 -13.88 4.83
CA THR A 76 3.87 -14.79 5.07
C THR A 76 3.56 -14.95 6.57
N SER A 77 4.54 -14.66 7.44
CA SER A 77 4.43 -14.83 8.89
C SER A 77 3.71 -13.64 9.52
N VAL A 78 2.39 -13.64 9.42
CA VAL A 78 1.54 -12.57 9.96
C VAL A 78 0.29 -13.15 10.62
N SER A 79 -0.25 -12.40 11.57
CA SER A 79 -1.57 -12.65 12.14
C SER A 79 -2.43 -11.40 12.04
N LEU A 80 -3.70 -11.55 11.68
CA LEU A 80 -4.63 -10.44 11.51
C LEU A 80 -4.93 -9.77 12.85
N ILE A 81 -4.79 -8.44 12.90
CA ILE A 81 -5.15 -7.63 14.07
C ILE A 81 -6.52 -6.98 13.86
N ALA A 82 -6.70 -6.31 12.72
CA ALA A 82 -7.89 -5.51 12.45
C ALA A 82 -8.06 -5.25 10.96
N GLU A 83 -9.29 -4.93 10.59
CA GLU A 83 -9.66 -4.42 9.27
C GLU A 83 -10.21 -3.01 9.46
N ALA A 84 -9.81 -2.06 8.63
CA ALA A 84 -10.40 -0.73 8.65
C ALA A 84 -11.91 -0.84 8.33
N PRO A 85 -12.79 -0.12 9.06
CA PRO A 85 -14.24 -0.35 8.96
C PRO A 85 -14.84 0.07 7.62
N GLU A 86 -14.16 0.95 6.87
CA GLU A 86 -14.68 1.51 5.64
C GLU A 86 -13.68 1.43 4.51
N TRP A 87 -14.17 1.47 3.26
CA TRP A 87 -13.33 1.68 2.09
C TRP A 87 -12.63 3.04 2.20
N ILE A 88 -11.35 3.08 1.83
CA ILE A 88 -10.57 4.31 1.78
C ILE A 88 -10.28 4.64 0.33
N TYR A 89 -10.66 5.85 -0.09
CA TYR A 89 -10.63 6.27 -1.49
C TYR A 89 -9.51 7.26 -1.76
N TYR A 90 -8.93 7.19 -2.95
CA TYR A 90 -8.20 8.33 -3.51
C TYR A 90 -8.48 8.44 -5.00
N ASP A 91 -8.46 9.67 -5.50
CA ASP A 91 -8.56 9.96 -6.94
C ASP A 91 -7.18 10.25 -7.53
N LEU A 92 -6.97 9.82 -8.76
CA LEU A 92 -5.81 10.27 -9.52
C LEU A 92 -5.93 11.77 -9.80
N PRO A 93 -4.81 12.53 -9.75
CA PRO A 93 -4.83 13.93 -10.19
C PRO A 93 -5.09 14.00 -11.69
N ASP A 94 -5.52 15.19 -12.18
CA ASP A 94 -5.92 15.40 -13.57
C ASP A 94 -4.83 14.99 -14.57
N ASP A 95 -3.57 15.24 -14.24
CA ASP A 95 -2.43 14.90 -15.12
C ASP A 95 -2.19 13.39 -15.27
N LEU A 96 -2.73 12.58 -14.38
CA LEU A 96 -2.65 11.12 -14.44
C LEU A 96 -3.96 10.47 -14.88
N LEU A 97 -5.05 11.22 -14.89
CA LEU A 97 -6.37 10.71 -15.30
C LEU A 97 -6.34 10.37 -16.79
N GLY A 98 -6.72 9.14 -17.12
CA GLY A 98 -6.64 8.63 -18.49
C GLY A 98 -5.29 8.01 -18.86
N ILE A 99 -4.30 8.09 -17.97
CA ILE A 99 -2.96 7.51 -18.16
C ILE A 99 -2.72 6.42 -17.11
N GLY A 100 -2.89 6.75 -15.82
CA GLY A 100 -2.74 5.80 -14.73
C GLY A 100 -3.75 4.67 -14.82
N PHE A 101 -3.36 3.46 -14.39
CA PHE A 101 -4.19 2.25 -14.44
C PHE A 101 -4.74 1.96 -15.85
N LYS A 102 -3.91 2.15 -16.86
CA LYS A 102 -4.26 1.96 -18.27
C LYS A 102 -5.45 2.83 -18.72
N GLY A 103 -5.67 3.96 -18.04
CA GLY A 103 -6.74 4.90 -18.35
C GLY A 103 -8.15 4.45 -17.98
N LYS A 104 -8.30 3.35 -17.23
CA LYS A 104 -9.60 2.74 -16.93
C LYS A 104 -10.28 3.25 -15.67
N TYR A 105 -9.50 3.73 -14.70
CA TYR A 105 -10.01 4.04 -13.37
C TYR A 105 -9.70 5.49 -12.99
N ARG A 106 -10.62 6.09 -12.21
CA ARG A 106 -10.42 7.44 -11.65
C ARG A 106 -9.46 7.44 -10.46
N GLY A 107 -9.23 6.30 -9.84
CA GLY A 107 -8.41 6.11 -8.66
C GLY A 107 -8.64 4.72 -8.08
N GLN A 108 -8.43 4.58 -6.79
CA GLN A 108 -8.65 3.32 -6.09
C GLN A 108 -9.59 3.50 -4.91
N ARG A 109 -10.36 2.45 -4.60
CA ARG A 109 -10.95 2.26 -3.29
C ARG A 109 -10.26 1.07 -2.65
N GLN A 110 -9.87 1.22 -1.39
CA GLN A 110 -8.98 0.27 -0.71
C GLN A 110 -9.60 -0.27 0.57
N ARG A 111 -9.52 -1.60 0.73
CA ARG A 111 -9.77 -2.27 2.01
C ARG A 111 -8.41 -2.39 2.70
N TRP A 112 -8.31 -1.85 3.91
CA TRP A 112 -7.05 -1.87 4.66
C TRP A 112 -7.10 -2.88 5.79
N PHE A 113 -6.01 -3.64 5.93
CA PHE A 113 -5.83 -4.67 6.94
C PHE A 113 -4.57 -4.40 7.75
N ALA A 114 -4.65 -4.58 9.07
CA ALA A 114 -3.51 -4.50 9.97
C ALA A 114 -3.13 -5.90 10.43
N PHE A 115 -1.85 -6.23 10.31
CA PHE A 115 -1.29 -7.53 10.72
C PHE A 115 -0.15 -7.33 11.71
N ALA A 116 0.00 -8.28 12.63
CA ALA A 116 1.20 -8.42 13.43
C ALA A 116 2.20 -9.31 12.69
N PHE A 117 3.45 -8.84 12.55
CA PHE A 117 4.53 -9.64 11.97
C PHE A 117 5.04 -10.62 13.05
N THR A 118 4.94 -11.91 12.77
CA THR A 118 5.33 -12.98 13.69
C THR A 118 6.63 -13.67 13.29
N GLY A 119 7.21 -13.27 12.16
CA GLY A 119 8.48 -13.78 11.65
C GLY A 119 9.67 -12.93 12.06
N GLU A 120 10.78 -13.18 11.40
CA GLU A 120 12.02 -12.41 11.56
C GLU A 120 12.28 -11.58 10.31
N ASP A 121 13.06 -10.50 10.45
CA ASP A 121 13.37 -9.60 9.34
C ASP A 121 14.05 -10.33 8.16
N SER A 122 14.75 -11.43 8.43
CA SER A 122 15.38 -12.26 7.39
C SER A 122 14.37 -12.89 6.41
N GLU A 123 13.09 -12.96 6.76
CA GLU A 123 12.04 -13.41 5.86
C GLU A 123 11.74 -12.38 4.76
N ILE A 124 12.00 -11.11 5.02
CA ILE A 124 11.64 -10.01 4.13
C ILE A 124 12.62 -9.93 2.98
N ASP A 125 12.10 -10.07 1.75
CA ASP A 125 12.90 -10.00 0.52
C ASP A 125 12.10 -9.24 -0.53
N VAL A 126 12.45 -7.98 -0.74
CA VAL A 126 11.78 -7.12 -1.73
C VAL A 126 12.48 -7.17 -3.10
N GLU A 127 13.72 -7.68 -3.14
CA GLU A 127 14.50 -7.76 -4.39
C GLU A 127 14.12 -8.99 -5.22
N ALA A 128 13.83 -10.11 -4.56
CA ALA A 128 13.45 -11.36 -5.23
C ALA A 128 12.31 -12.07 -4.47
N PRO A 129 11.13 -11.42 -4.32
CA PRO A 129 10.04 -12.01 -3.56
C PRO A 129 9.59 -13.33 -4.20
N GLY A 130 9.27 -14.29 -3.34
CA GLY A 130 8.91 -15.64 -3.78
C GLY A 130 10.05 -16.40 -4.45
N GLY A 131 11.31 -16.09 -4.10
CA GLY A 131 12.49 -16.71 -4.73
C GLY A 131 12.71 -16.27 -6.17
N GLY A 132 12.26 -15.06 -6.52
CA GLY A 132 12.35 -14.50 -7.86
C GLY A 132 11.12 -14.78 -8.72
N LYS A 133 10.07 -15.38 -8.16
CA LYS A 133 8.84 -15.71 -8.87
C LYS A 133 8.04 -14.46 -9.24
N PHE A 134 8.10 -13.42 -8.41
CA PHE A 134 7.31 -12.20 -8.58
C PHE A 134 8.21 -11.05 -9.02
N LYS A 135 7.64 -10.14 -9.84
CA LYS A 135 8.36 -8.94 -10.27
C LYS A 135 8.54 -7.99 -9.09
N PRO A 136 9.77 -7.52 -8.80
CA PRO A 136 10.00 -6.61 -7.69
C PRO A 136 9.31 -5.24 -7.89
N GLU A 137 8.58 -4.80 -6.87
CA GLU A 137 7.96 -3.45 -6.82
C GLU A 137 8.81 -2.46 -6.04
N PHE A 138 9.62 -2.97 -5.10
CA PHE A 138 10.45 -2.15 -4.23
C PHE A 138 11.94 -2.44 -4.45
N ASN A 139 12.78 -1.44 -4.18
CA ASN A 139 14.24 -1.59 -4.19
C ASN A 139 14.87 -1.53 -2.79
N ALA A 140 14.07 -1.22 -1.77
CA ALA A 140 14.48 -1.18 -0.37
C ALA A 140 13.26 -1.26 0.53
N TRP A 141 13.47 -1.50 1.81
CA TRP A 141 12.39 -1.47 2.80
C TRP A 141 12.94 -1.05 4.17
N ARG A 142 12.04 -0.61 5.04
CA ARG A 142 12.38 -0.31 6.44
C ARG A 142 11.12 -0.38 7.29
N TRP A 143 11.32 -0.42 8.61
CA TRP A 143 10.26 -0.20 9.58
C TRP A 143 10.12 1.29 9.84
N GLU A 144 8.89 1.79 9.92
CA GLU A 144 8.62 3.21 10.07
C GLU A 144 7.44 3.43 11.03
N ARG A 145 7.36 4.59 11.64
CA ARG A 145 6.19 4.94 12.44
C ARG A 145 4.97 5.10 11.54
N LEU A 146 3.84 4.51 11.95
CA LEU A 146 2.59 4.64 11.20
C LEU A 146 2.23 6.11 10.97
N SER A 147 2.34 6.95 12.00
CA SER A 147 2.00 8.38 11.93
C SER A 147 2.83 9.17 10.93
N LYS A 148 4.00 8.65 10.53
CA LYS A 148 4.88 9.31 9.56
C LYS A 148 4.54 8.97 8.11
N THR A 149 3.82 7.88 7.88
CA THR A 149 3.57 7.38 6.52
C THR A 149 2.88 8.38 5.59
N PRO A 150 1.93 9.24 6.04
CA PRO A 150 1.33 10.22 5.14
C PRO A 150 2.33 11.23 4.56
N SER A 151 3.40 11.54 5.27
CA SER A 151 4.44 12.47 4.78
C SER A 151 5.40 11.83 3.77
N LEU A 152 5.42 10.50 3.69
CA LEU A 152 6.36 9.75 2.85
C LEU A 152 5.76 9.29 1.53
N ILE A 153 4.44 9.26 1.43
CA ILE A 153 3.70 8.82 0.25
C ILE A 153 3.52 9.96 -0.74
N VAL A 154 3.30 9.63 -2.01
CA VAL A 154 2.96 10.62 -3.04
C VAL A 154 1.79 11.51 -2.59
N PRO A 155 1.88 12.85 -2.81
CA PRO A 155 0.91 13.78 -2.21
C PRO A 155 -0.56 13.49 -2.48
N PHE A 156 -0.94 12.98 -3.65
CA PHE A 156 -2.35 12.71 -3.95
C PHE A 156 -2.93 11.50 -3.19
N LYS A 157 -2.09 10.69 -2.53
CA LYS A 157 -2.52 9.58 -1.66
C LYS A 157 -2.47 9.95 -0.18
N ARG A 158 -2.00 11.15 0.17
CA ARG A 158 -1.77 11.56 1.56
C ARG A 158 -3.04 11.50 2.41
N ASP A 159 -4.16 12.01 1.88
CA ASP A 159 -5.44 11.99 2.61
C ASP A 159 -5.91 10.57 2.90
N ALA A 160 -5.71 9.66 1.95
CA ALA A 160 -6.02 8.25 2.17
C ALA A 160 -5.17 7.65 3.29
N TYR A 161 -3.87 7.96 3.31
CA TYR A 161 -2.97 7.49 4.36
C TYR A 161 -3.30 8.07 5.74
N GLU A 162 -3.76 9.32 5.79
CA GLU A 162 -4.23 9.92 7.05
C GLU A 162 -5.43 9.16 7.62
N LYS A 163 -6.33 8.67 6.77
CA LYS A 163 -7.45 7.82 7.17
C LYS A 163 -6.99 6.45 7.67
N VAL A 164 -5.95 5.89 7.06
CA VAL A 164 -5.34 4.63 7.53
C VAL A 164 -4.74 4.83 8.92
N VAL A 165 -4.01 5.92 9.12
CA VAL A 165 -3.41 6.26 10.42
C VAL A 165 -4.51 6.39 11.48
N GLU A 166 -5.60 7.08 11.16
CA GLU A 166 -6.73 7.23 12.07
C GLU A 166 -7.36 5.87 12.41
N ALA A 167 -7.61 5.04 11.40
CA ALA A 167 -8.23 3.73 11.59
C ALA A 167 -7.41 2.79 12.48
N PHE A 168 -6.08 2.89 12.43
CA PHE A 168 -5.17 2.00 13.15
C PHE A 168 -4.37 2.70 14.26
N SER A 169 -4.79 3.89 14.69
CA SER A 169 -4.05 4.73 15.63
C SER A 169 -3.79 4.09 17.00
N ASP A 170 -4.65 3.17 17.43
CA ASP A 170 -4.51 2.46 18.70
C ASP A 170 -3.57 1.25 18.63
N ILE A 171 -3.25 0.77 17.44
CA ILE A 171 -2.48 -0.47 17.26
C ILE A 171 -1.02 -0.37 17.72
N PRO A 172 -0.25 0.68 17.36
CA PRO A 172 1.14 0.76 17.79
C PRO A 172 1.34 0.64 19.30
N GLN A 173 0.40 1.15 20.08
CA GLN A 173 0.46 1.12 21.55
C GLN A 173 0.37 -0.29 22.11
N ARG A 174 -0.24 -1.21 21.39
CA ARG A 174 -0.39 -2.61 21.83
C ARG A 174 0.94 -3.35 21.86
N PHE A 175 1.95 -2.87 21.11
CA PHE A 175 3.27 -3.49 21.01
C PHE A 175 4.31 -2.85 21.94
N THR A 176 4.05 -1.67 22.48
CA THR A 176 5.02 -0.91 23.27
C THR A 176 4.86 -1.10 24.78
N HIS A 177 3.83 -1.81 25.21
CA HIS A 177 3.61 -2.14 26.62
C HIS A 177 4.26 -3.49 26.93
N VAL A 178 5.47 -3.42 27.47
CA VAL A 178 6.15 -4.56 28.08
C VAL A 178 6.04 -4.42 29.60
#